data_338b918e4abe77a39d7df925d032143a
#
_entry.id   338b918e4abe77a39d7df925d032143a
#
_cell.length_a   1.000
_cell.length_b   1.000
_cell.length_c   1.000
_cell.angle_alpha   90.00
_cell.angle_beta   90.00
_cell.angle_gamma   90.00
#
_symmetry.space_group_name_H-M   'P 1'
#
loop_
_entity.id
_entity.type
_entity.pdbx_description
1 polymer ?
#
loop_
_entity_poly.entity_id
_entity_poly.type
_entity_poly.pdbx_seq_one_letter_code
_entity_poly.pdbx_strand_id
1 'polypeptide(L)'
;IYKGVRGVVMSACTRDLWNIQKLNFPVFGVGYHPADSKGRADIVAIGEPIIIGGVKAKRGDWIIGDEDGVVIIPSEVAAETIRRAQEKVSGENVARADLAKGVPMGEVFKKYGIL
;
A
#
# COMPACT_ATOMS: atom_id res chain seq x y z
N ILE A 1 12.18 -3.67 -12.39
CA ILE A 1 12.95 -4.74 -11.73
C ILE A 1 14.45 -4.48 -11.90
N TYR A 2 15.01 -4.49 -13.12
CA TYR A 2 16.46 -4.26 -13.35
C TYR A 2 16.98 -2.89 -12.86
N LYS A 3 16.13 -1.88 -12.80
CA LYS A 3 16.45 -0.52 -12.31
C LYS A 3 16.17 -0.32 -10.82
N GLY A 4 15.89 -1.40 -10.07
CA GLY A 4 15.56 -1.33 -8.65
C GLY A 4 14.13 -0.89 -8.34
N VAL A 5 13.26 -0.78 -9.35
CA VAL A 5 11.84 -0.48 -9.13
C VAL A 5 11.19 -1.65 -8.40
N ARG A 6 10.47 -1.35 -7.31
CA ARG A 6 9.86 -2.34 -6.42
C ARG A 6 8.38 -2.58 -6.70
N GLY A 7 7.70 -1.65 -7.33
CA GLY A 7 6.29 -1.74 -7.67
C GLY A 7 5.82 -0.51 -8.42
N VAL A 8 4.56 -0.53 -8.84
CA VAL A 8 3.90 0.59 -9.55
C VAL A 8 2.57 0.87 -8.90
N VAL A 9 2.28 2.14 -8.69
CA VAL A 9 0.94 2.64 -8.32
C VAL A 9 0.49 3.64 -9.38
N MET A 10 -0.73 3.50 -9.88
CA MET A 10 -1.24 4.34 -10.96
C MET A 10 -2.76 4.52 -10.92
N SER A 11 -3.24 5.68 -11.34
CA SER A 11 -4.67 5.94 -11.58
C SER A 11 -5.08 5.52 -13.00
N ALA A 12 -4.54 4.40 -13.49
CA ALA A 12 -4.75 3.87 -14.83
C ALA A 12 -4.95 2.35 -14.80
N CYS A 13 -5.40 1.79 -15.91
CA CYS A 13 -5.46 0.35 -16.11
C CYS A 13 -4.09 -0.21 -16.50
N THR A 14 -3.84 -1.47 -16.13
CA THR A 14 -2.71 -2.25 -16.62
C THR A 14 -3.15 -3.30 -17.63
N ARG A 15 -2.20 -3.86 -18.37
CA ARG A 15 -2.35 -5.04 -19.23
C ARG A 15 -1.27 -6.06 -18.90
N ASP A 16 -1.25 -7.17 -19.58
CA ASP A 16 -0.24 -8.24 -19.44
C ASP A 16 -0.20 -8.85 -18.02
N LEU A 17 -1.36 -8.90 -17.35
CA LEU A 17 -1.51 -9.34 -15.96
C LEU A 17 -0.79 -10.67 -15.68
N TRP A 18 -0.93 -11.64 -16.59
CA TRP A 18 -0.31 -12.95 -16.42
C TRP A 18 1.23 -12.89 -16.32
N ASN A 19 1.86 -12.02 -17.14
CA ASN A 19 3.31 -11.80 -17.08
C ASN A 19 3.71 -11.04 -15.82
N ILE A 20 2.93 -10.04 -15.42
CA ILE A 20 3.15 -9.27 -14.18
C ILE A 20 3.11 -10.21 -12.96
N GLN A 21 2.12 -11.09 -12.88
CA GLN A 21 1.99 -12.08 -11.81
C GLN A 21 3.17 -13.05 -11.76
N LYS A 22 3.62 -13.56 -12.92
CA LYS A 22 4.81 -14.42 -12.99
C LYS A 22 6.09 -13.76 -12.47
N LEU A 23 6.22 -12.45 -12.69
CA LEU A 23 7.34 -11.67 -12.21
C LEU A 23 7.25 -11.35 -10.71
N ASN A 24 6.12 -11.66 -10.07
CA ASN A 24 5.81 -11.26 -8.69
C ASN A 24 6.07 -9.75 -8.46
N PHE A 25 5.67 -8.92 -9.42
CA PHE A 25 5.91 -7.48 -9.41
C PHE A 25 4.63 -6.76 -9.00
N PRO A 26 4.59 -6.05 -7.85
CA PRO A 26 3.41 -5.38 -7.36
C PRO A 26 2.96 -4.26 -8.32
N VAL A 27 1.71 -4.32 -8.77
CA VAL A 27 1.08 -3.28 -9.61
C VAL A 27 -0.29 -2.97 -9.04
N PHE A 28 -0.47 -1.75 -8.57
CA PHE A 28 -1.72 -1.21 -8.07
C PHE A 28 -2.30 -0.23 -9.08
N GLY A 29 -3.44 -0.55 -9.62
CA GLY A 29 -4.13 0.26 -10.65
C GLY A 29 -5.64 0.16 -10.51
N VAL A 30 -6.36 0.94 -11.30
CA VAL A 30 -7.83 0.99 -11.23
C VAL A 30 -8.51 -0.17 -11.97
N GLY A 31 -7.76 -1.00 -12.68
CA GLY A 31 -8.29 -2.17 -13.40
C GLY A 31 -7.39 -2.65 -14.51
N TYR A 32 -7.98 -3.43 -15.41
CA TYR A 32 -7.28 -4.06 -16.53
C TYR A 32 -7.89 -3.59 -17.85
N HIS A 33 -7.03 -3.32 -18.84
CA HIS A 33 -7.48 -2.93 -20.17
C HIS A 33 -6.44 -3.33 -21.23
N PRO A 34 -6.82 -4.00 -22.34
CA PRO A 34 -5.85 -4.52 -23.32
C PRO A 34 -5.22 -3.47 -24.21
N ALA A 35 -5.81 -2.26 -24.30
CA ALA A 35 -5.31 -1.23 -25.19
C ALA A 35 -3.91 -0.73 -24.82
N ASP A 36 -3.08 -0.51 -25.85
CA ASP A 36 -1.77 0.09 -25.71
C ASP A 36 -1.87 1.61 -25.43
N SER A 37 -0.88 2.15 -24.73
CA SER A 37 -0.70 3.59 -24.55
C SER A 37 -0.09 4.29 -25.78
N LYS A 38 0.54 3.54 -26.67
CA LYS A 38 1.19 4.09 -27.88
C LYS A 38 0.22 4.93 -28.73
N GLY A 39 0.57 6.19 -28.98
CA GLY A 39 -0.27 7.14 -29.72
C GLY A 39 -1.51 7.64 -28.97
N ARG A 40 -1.65 7.34 -27.67
CA ARG A 40 -2.80 7.71 -26.83
C ARG A 40 -2.41 8.47 -25.57
N ALA A 41 -1.17 8.34 -25.12
CA ALA A 41 -0.64 9.03 -23.95
C ALA A 41 0.84 9.33 -24.14
N ASP A 42 1.27 10.45 -23.56
CA ASP A 42 2.66 10.89 -23.52
C ASP A 42 3.09 11.22 -22.10
N ILE A 43 4.40 11.17 -21.85
CA ILE A 43 4.98 11.58 -20.56
C ILE A 43 5.13 13.11 -20.59
N VAL A 44 4.37 13.80 -19.74
CA VAL A 44 4.38 15.26 -19.65
C VAL A 44 5.31 15.80 -18.57
N ALA A 45 5.62 14.99 -17.53
CA ALA A 45 6.54 15.35 -16.45
C ALA A 45 7.14 14.11 -15.80
N ILE A 46 8.32 14.25 -15.21
CA ILE A 46 9.00 13.20 -14.43
C ILE A 46 9.51 13.80 -13.12
N GLY A 47 9.23 13.13 -12.00
CA GLY A 47 9.69 13.54 -10.66
C GLY A 47 8.86 14.63 -10.01
N GLU A 48 7.84 15.14 -10.68
CA GLU A 48 6.91 16.12 -10.15
C GLU A 48 5.86 15.46 -9.23
N PRO A 49 5.29 16.23 -8.27
CA PRO A 49 4.16 15.74 -7.47
C PRO A 49 2.97 15.40 -8.36
N ILE A 50 2.31 14.29 -8.04
CA ILE A 50 1.14 13.79 -8.77
C ILE A 50 -0.05 13.59 -7.84
N ILE A 51 -1.23 13.42 -8.41
CA ILE A 51 -2.43 12.99 -7.70
C ILE A 51 -2.78 11.57 -8.14
N ILE A 52 -2.86 10.64 -7.18
CA ILE A 52 -3.26 9.25 -7.40
C ILE A 52 -4.46 8.96 -6.50
N GLY A 53 -5.60 8.57 -7.08
CA GLY A 53 -6.81 8.29 -6.32
C GLY A 53 -7.28 9.45 -5.44
N GLY A 54 -7.04 10.70 -5.85
CA GLY A 54 -7.35 11.90 -5.06
C GLY A 54 -6.28 12.26 -4.00
N VAL A 55 -5.24 11.45 -3.82
CA VAL A 55 -4.17 11.67 -2.85
C VAL A 55 -2.93 12.21 -3.54
N LYS A 56 -2.33 13.26 -2.96
CA LYS A 56 -1.06 13.83 -3.46
C LYS A 56 0.09 12.91 -3.09
N ALA A 57 0.92 12.58 -4.07
CA ALA A 57 2.18 11.86 -3.90
C ALA A 57 3.33 12.68 -4.45
N LYS A 58 4.46 12.73 -3.76
CA LYS A 58 5.68 13.39 -4.19
C LYS A 58 6.90 12.50 -3.99
N ARG A 59 7.99 12.86 -4.61
CA ARG A 59 9.26 12.16 -4.45
C ARG A 59 9.69 12.16 -2.98
N GLY A 60 10.04 10.98 -2.46
CA GLY A 60 10.44 10.76 -1.08
C GLY A 60 9.32 10.25 -0.18
N ASP A 61 8.06 10.30 -0.59
CA ASP A 61 6.96 9.71 0.15
C ASP A 61 7.08 8.18 0.17
N TRP A 62 6.60 7.58 1.25
CA TRP A 62 6.57 6.14 1.41
C TRP A 62 5.25 5.59 0.89
N ILE A 63 5.33 4.47 0.20
CA ILE A 63 4.16 3.76 -0.33
C ILE A 63 4.10 2.39 0.33
N ILE A 64 2.97 2.08 0.92
CA ILE A 64 2.64 0.74 1.44
C ILE A 64 1.39 0.28 0.70
N GLY A 65 1.45 -0.89 0.12
CA GLY A 65 0.32 -1.46 -0.60
C GLY A 65 0.19 -2.95 -0.34
N ASP A 66 -1.05 -3.41 -0.18
CA ASP A 66 -1.43 -4.80 -0.04
C ASP A 66 -2.74 -5.06 -0.79
N GLU A 67 -3.42 -6.17 -0.49
CA GLU A 67 -4.68 -6.58 -1.12
C GLU A 67 -5.84 -5.64 -0.80
N ASP A 68 -5.79 -4.92 0.32
CA ASP A 68 -6.82 -3.97 0.74
C ASP A 68 -6.66 -2.59 0.07
N GLY A 69 -5.45 -2.26 -0.42
CA GLY A 69 -5.21 -1.01 -1.12
C GLY A 69 -3.82 -0.42 -0.93
N VAL A 70 -3.72 0.91 -1.10
CA VAL A 70 -2.45 1.63 -1.05
C VAL A 70 -2.55 2.82 -0.11
N VAL A 71 -1.56 2.95 0.77
CA VAL A 71 -1.38 4.11 1.63
C VAL A 71 -0.13 4.90 1.20
N ILE A 72 -0.26 6.21 1.10
CA ILE A 72 0.84 7.14 0.85
C ILE A 72 1.16 7.87 2.16
N ILE A 73 2.40 7.77 2.61
CA ILE A 73 2.87 8.39 3.84
C ILE A 73 3.85 9.50 3.47
N PRO A 74 3.52 10.78 3.71
CA PRO A 74 4.44 11.88 3.48
C PRO A 74 5.77 11.66 4.20
N SER A 75 6.88 11.93 3.50
CA SER A 75 8.24 11.68 4.01
C SER A 75 8.50 12.32 5.38
N GLU A 76 7.94 13.49 5.62
CA GLU A 76 8.12 14.28 6.84
C GLU A 76 7.48 13.66 8.09
N VAL A 77 6.49 12.80 7.93
CA VAL A 77 5.81 12.12 9.06
C VAL A 77 6.04 10.60 9.05
N ALA A 78 6.79 10.08 8.09
CA ALA A 78 6.94 8.64 7.87
C ALA A 78 7.50 7.90 9.09
N ALA A 79 8.55 8.42 9.71
CA ALA A 79 9.19 7.76 10.86
C ALA A 79 8.22 7.60 12.04
N GLU A 80 7.47 8.65 12.36
CA GLU A 80 6.50 8.61 13.46
C GLU A 80 5.28 7.74 13.12
N THR A 81 4.81 7.80 11.88
CA THR A 81 3.71 6.94 11.41
C THR A 81 4.08 5.47 11.50
N ILE A 82 5.28 5.10 11.03
CA ILE A 82 5.76 3.71 11.09
C ILE A 82 5.92 3.25 12.54
N ARG A 83 6.50 4.09 13.42
CA ARG A 83 6.62 3.77 14.84
C ARG A 83 5.26 3.47 15.48
N ARG A 84 4.26 4.34 15.27
CA ARG A 84 2.90 4.15 15.80
C ARG A 84 2.23 2.90 15.23
N ALA A 85 2.40 2.65 13.94
CA ALA A 85 1.85 1.45 13.30
C ALA A 85 2.45 0.17 13.90
N GLN A 86 3.76 0.13 14.14
CA GLN A 86 4.44 -1.00 14.77
C GLN A 86 3.95 -1.23 16.22
N GLU A 87 3.77 -0.18 16.99
CA GLU A 87 3.22 -0.26 18.35
C GLU A 87 1.80 -0.84 18.32
N LYS A 88 0.94 -0.35 17.42
CA LYS A 88 -0.42 -0.86 17.25
C LYS A 88 -0.44 -2.35 16.88
N VAL A 89 0.31 -2.75 15.85
CA VAL A 89 0.39 -4.15 15.41
C VAL A 89 0.91 -5.06 16.53
N SER A 90 1.88 -4.59 17.30
CA SER A 90 2.39 -5.35 18.45
C SER A 90 1.31 -5.57 19.51
N GLY A 91 0.50 -4.56 19.81
CA GLY A 91 -0.65 -4.66 20.71
C GLY A 91 -1.73 -5.61 20.19
N GLU A 92 -2.08 -5.51 18.90
CA GLU A 92 -3.04 -6.41 18.25
C GLU A 92 -2.59 -7.87 18.29
N ASN A 93 -1.30 -8.15 18.10
CA ASN A 93 -0.77 -9.51 18.17
C ASN A 93 -0.92 -10.13 19.57
N VAL A 94 -0.75 -9.34 20.63
CA VAL A 94 -0.96 -9.81 22.01
C VAL A 94 -2.45 -10.07 22.25
N ALA A 95 -3.34 -9.18 21.81
CA ALA A 95 -4.78 -9.35 21.91
C ALA A 95 -5.25 -10.63 21.18
N ARG A 96 -4.78 -10.85 19.95
CA ARG A 96 -5.06 -12.07 19.16
C ARG A 96 -4.58 -13.34 19.87
N ALA A 97 -3.41 -13.29 20.50
CA ALA A 97 -2.89 -14.44 21.25
C ALA A 97 -3.77 -14.80 22.46
N ASP A 98 -4.32 -13.82 23.19
CA ASP A 98 -5.24 -14.07 24.30
C ASP A 98 -6.60 -14.58 23.79
N LEU A 99 -7.14 -14.06 22.68
CA LEU A 99 -8.34 -14.60 22.04
C LEU A 99 -8.14 -16.06 21.59
N ALA A 100 -6.99 -16.40 21.03
CA ALA A 100 -6.67 -17.77 20.62
C ALA A 100 -6.60 -18.74 21.80
N LYS A 101 -6.33 -18.25 23.03
CA LYS A 101 -6.37 -19.04 24.27
C LYS A 101 -7.79 -19.15 24.86
N GLY A 102 -8.79 -18.55 24.23
CA GLY A 102 -10.18 -18.57 24.68
C GLY A 102 -10.56 -17.49 25.67
N VAL A 103 -9.74 -16.45 25.85
CA VAL A 103 -10.11 -15.29 26.67
C VAL A 103 -11.28 -14.56 25.99
N PRO A 104 -12.38 -14.26 26.71
CA PRO A 104 -13.54 -13.58 26.14
C PRO A 104 -13.17 -12.23 25.51
N MET A 105 -13.72 -11.95 24.32
CA MET A 105 -13.44 -10.72 23.57
C MET A 105 -13.63 -9.44 24.39
N GLY A 106 -14.68 -9.40 25.25
CA GLY A 106 -14.95 -8.25 26.12
C GLY A 106 -13.86 -8.00 27.16
N GLU A 107 -13.18 -9.06 27.64
CA GLU A 107 -12.05 -8.94 28.56
C GLU A 107 -10.80 -8.47 27.83
N VAL A 108 -10.54 -9.02 26.63
CA VAL A 108 -9.43 -8.59 25.75
C VAL A 108 -9.56 -7.13 25.41
N PHE A 109 -10.76 -6.68 25.00
CA PHE A 109 -11.00 -5.27 24.70
C PHE A 109 -10.79 -4.36 25.91
N LYS A 110 -11.29 -4.74 27.11
CA LYS A 110 -11.06 -3.97 28.34
C LYS A 110 -9.57 -3.86 28.69
N LYS A 111 -8.80 -4.92 28.43
CA LYS A 111 -7.37 -4.99 28.78
C LYS A 111 -6.47 -4.21 27.82
N TYR A 112 -6.75 -4.28 26.52
CA TYR A 112 -5.86 -3.75 25.49
C TYR A 112 -6.42 -2.51 24.74
N GLY A 113 -7.71 -2.25 24.81
CA GLY A 113 -8.38 -1.16 24.08
C GLY A 113 -8.40 -1.32 22.57
N ILE A 114 -8.00 -2.49 22.08
CA ILE A 114 -7.87 -2.83 20.63
C ILE A 114 -8.44 -4.23 20.39
N LEU A 115 -8.95 -4.44 19.19
CA LEU A 115 -9.38 -5.73 18.65
C LEU A 115 -8.72 -5.95 17.31
#